data_e432ca3e31feab489f2e962a299c03db
#
_entry.id   e432ca3e31feab489f2e962a299c03db
#
_cell.length_a   1.000
_cell.length_b   1.000
_cell.length_c   1.000
_cell.angle_alpha   90.00
_cell.angle_beta   90.00
_cell.angle_gamma   90.00
#
_symmetry.space_group_name_H-M   'P 1'
#
loop_
_entity.id
_entity.type
_entity.pdbx_description
1 polymer ?
#
loop_
_entity_poly.entity_id
_entity_poly.type
_entity_poly.pdbx_seq_one_letter_code
_entity_poly.pdbx_strand_id
1 'polypeptide(L)'
;MKKKLLLLLPAFVFAQSFIISNIPLPKTYIQNLSPLECNTYCMQNYLDNGQVFSFLAYAGSKLKDAKQNEARELFVPIFNLGSIHNSKQLKIALLLPYKKIGKYASSVTNASLAYLMTKGHPFMLKSYKIESENIEDLSSVIKRIHKDGFEYIIAPLTHTGAKNISNLDPTIHIYFPTINKQDSNSTSPYFIFGAIDYHAQSNLLLKEAYEPLVIFSDKSKIGKALAAYQREEFSYSSIDDLGSSSLFGNTFSIFSQINEESNKPIKQTTKEILNYSVSRRTTNLESYLKENEKIADATIIVNTPIIKTGMILSQLTLYDVNETNILSTQINYDPLLLSMTQYIDRKEMVIANSITEHNNILIETNALLGNDIEYDWINYTTTIGIDYFYSLITGDERTYNIKIKDNQMLYDIELLQPARSQFVRYIRPTRERDFMQKEQREEDQ
;
A
#
# COMPACT_ATOMS: atom_id res chain seq x y z
N MET A 1 -54.56 -10.67 74.75
CA MET A 1 -54.08 -9.74 73.71
C MET A 1 -52.67 -10.16 73.27
N LYS A 2 -52.54 -10.79 72.09
CA LYS A 2 -51.24 -11.24 71.52
C LYS A 2 -50.73 -10.17 70.57
N LYS A 3 -49.64 -9.50 70.94
CA LYS A 3 -48.92 -8.54 70.07
C LYS A 3 -48.14 -9.32 69.02
N LYS A 4 -48.50 -9.19 67.76
CA LYS A 4 -47.75 -9.65 66.60
C LYS A 4 -46.62 -8.67 66.36
N LEU A 5 -45.38 -9.13 66.57
CA LEU A 5 -44.15 -8.46 66.21
C LEU A 5 -43.93 -8.63 64.71
N LEU A 6 -44.11 -7.57 63.96
CA LEU A 6 -43.79 -7.57 62.52
C LEU A 6 -42.27 -7.33 62.36
N LEU A 7 -41.56 -8.40 62.02
CA LEU A 7 -40.14 -8.31 61.65
C LEU A 7 -40.04 -7.71 60.25
N LEU A 8 -39.65 -6.45 60.16
CA LEU A 8 -39.19 -5.82 58.93
C LEU A 8 -37.79 -6.31 58.64
N LEU A 9 -37.69 -7.30 57.73
CA LEU A 9 -36.41 -7.65 57.11
C LEU A 9 -36.00 -6.53 56.15
N PRO A 10 -34.79 -5.94 56.27
CA PRO A 10 -34.28 -5.04 55.27
C PRO A 10 -34.03 -5.85 53.99
N ALA A 11 -34.82 -5.58 52.93
CA ALA A 11 -34.51 -6.03 51.60
C ALA A 11 -33.23 -5.35 51.18
N PHE A 12 -32.12 -6.06 51.23
CA PHE A 12 -30.91 -5.65 50.52
C PHE A 12 -31.22 -5.73 49.05
N VAL A 13 -31.61 -4.60 48.48
CA VAL A 13 -31.60 -4.35 47.05
C VAL A 13 -30.14 -4.33 46.65
N PHE A 14 -29.60 -5.44 46.25
CA PHE A 14 -28.39 -5.45 45.45
C PHE A 14 -28.74 -4.77 44.15
N ALA A 15 -28.41 -3.52 44.03
CA ALA A 15 -28.37 -2.83 42.75
C ALA A 15 -27.19 -3.41 41.96
N GLN A 16 -27.39 -4.63 41.45
CA GLN A 16 -26.53 -5.11 40.38
C GLN A 16 -26.93 -4.31 39.16
N SER A 17 -26.05 -3.42 38.72
CA SER A 17 -26.14 -2.86 37.37
C SER A 17 -25.90 -4.03 36.40
N PHE A 18 -26.98 -4.67 36.03
CA PHE A 18 -26.92 -5.68 34.98
C PHE A 18 -26.60 -4.97 33.68
N ILE A 19 -25.40 -5.10 33.19
CA ILE A 19 -25.16 -5.05 31.75
C ILE A 19 -25.95 -6.26 31.21
N ILE A 20 -27.12 -6.00 30.64
CA ILE A 20 -28.10 -6.99 30.18
C ILE A 20 -27.59 -7.61 28.85
N SER A 21 -26.37 -8.03 28.79
CA SER A 21 -25.81 -8.70 27.61
C SER A 21 -24.94 -9.85 28.07
N ASN A 22 -25.26 -11.06 27.60
CA ASN A 22 -24.40 -12.22 27.74
C ASN A 22 -23.15 -12.15 26.84
N ILE A 23 -22.97 -11.05 26.12
CA ILE A 23 -21.77 -10.80 25.32
C ILE A 23 -20.68 -10.36 26.30
N PRO A 24 -19.56 -11.09 26.43
CA PRO A 24 -18.46 -10.65 27.27
C PRO A 24 -17.93 -9.31 26.74
N LEU A 25 -17.62 -8.38 27.67
CA LEU A 25 -16.99 -7.12 27.29
C LEU A 25 -15.72 -7.41 26.46
N PRO A 26 -15.50 -6.71 25.37
CA PRO A 26 -14.27 -6.87 24.61
C PRO A 26 -13.06 -6.54 25.51
N LYS A 27 -11.96 -7.24 25.30
CA LYS A 27 -10.70 -6.89 25.98
C LYS A 27 -10.33 -5.47 25.64
N THR A 28 -10.13 -4.66 26.67
CA THR A 28 -9.72 -3.26 26.53
C THR A 28 -8.21 -3.17 26.74
N TYR A 29 -7.54 -2.42 25.88
CA TYR A 29 -6.11 -2.16 25.98
C TYR A 29 -5.88 -0.68 26.22
N ILE A 30 -5.06 -0.35 27.20
CA ILE A 30 -4.66 1.03 27.50
C ILE A 30 -3.21 1.19 27.09
N GLN A 31 -2.96 2.10 26.15
CA GLN A 31 -1.62 2.38 25.66
C GLN A 31 -1.06 3.63 26.35
N ASN A 32 0.20 3.56 26.76
CA ASN A 32 0.92 4.72 27.22
C ASN A 32 1.51 5.49 26.03
N LEU A 33 0.89 6.61 25.68
CA LEU A 33 1.35 7.49 24.60
C LEU A 33 2.30 8.58 25.11
N SER A 34 2.53 8.68 26.43
CA SER A 34 3.44 9.68 27.00
C SER A 34 4.89 9.21 26.84
N PRO A 35 5.80 10.05 26.32
CA PRO A 35 7.22 9.75 26.29
C PRO A 35 7.91 9.92 27.66
N LEU A 36 7.18 10.43 28.66
CA LEU A 36 7.72 10.73 29.98
C LEU A 36 7.52 9.54 30.92
N GLU A 37 8.51 9.27 31.74
CA GLU A 37 8.39 8.31 32.83
C GLU A 37 7.50 8.87 33.93
N CYS A 38 6.63 8.05 34.51
CA CYS A 38 5.75 8.41 35.59
C CYS A 38 6.17 7.64 36.86
N ASN A 39 6.64 8.34 37.87
CA ASN A 39 7.00 7.76 39.17
C ASN A 39 5.76 7.57 40.07
N THR A 40 5.95 7.01 41.25
CA THR A 40 4.88 6.75 42.22
C THR A 40 4.06 8.01 42.55
N TYR A 41 4.70 9.17 42.66
CA TYR A 41 4.00 10.45 42.93
C TYR A 41 3.12 10.87 41.73
N CYS A 42 3.64 10.77 40.53
CA CYS A 42 2.89 11.03 39.31
C CYS A 42 1.67 10.10 39.20
N MET A 43 1.84 8.80 39.45
CA MET A 43 0.74 7.81 39.44
C MET A 43 -0.32 8.12 40.49
N GLN A 44 0.11 8.55 41.69
CA GLN A 44 -0.81 8.97 42.75
C GLN A 44 -1.62 10.19 42.35
N ASN A 45 -0.99 11.16 41.72
CA ASN A 45 -1.66 12.37 41.22
C ASN A 45 -2.74 12.04 40.17
N TYR A 46 -2.52 11.05 39.31
CA TYR A 46 -3.57 10.58 38.38
C TYR A 46 -4.76 9.98 39.11
N LEU A 47 -4.53 9.18 40.17
CA LEU A 47 -5.60 8.60 40.97
C LEU A 47 -6.37 9.67 41.71
N ASP A 48 -5.69 10.61 42.35
CA ASP A 48 -6.29 11.70 43.14
C ASP A 48 -7.15 12.62 42.25
N ASN A 49 -6.79 12.78 40.96
CA ASN A 49 -7.54 13.56 40.00
C ASN A 49 -8.57 12.72 39.19
N GLY A 50 -8.80 11.47 39.53
CA GLY A 50 -9.74 10.60 38.84
C GLY A 50 -9.35 10.22 37.41
N GLN A 51 -8.08 10.40 37.03
CA GLN A 51 -7.55 10.11 35.70
C GLN A 51 -7.15 8.62 35.59
N VAL A 52 -8.16 7.77 35.76
CA VAL A 52 -7.97 6.30 35.85
C VAL A 52 -7.24 5.71 34.66
N PHE A 53 -7.58 6.14 33.42
CA PHE A 53 -6.91 5.61 32.23
C PHE A 53 -5.45 6.05 32.13
N SER A 54 -5.13 7.28 32.55
CA SER A 54 -3.73 7.73 32.64
C SER A 54 -2.94 6.93 33.67
N PHE A 55 -3.53 6.66 34.82
CA PHE A 55 -2.94 5.78 35.84
C PHE A 55 -2.70 4.36 35.27
N LEU A 56 -3.73 3.75 34.69
CA LEU A 56 -3.65 2.38 34.15
C LEU A 56 -2.65 2.26 33.01
N ALA A 57 -2.41 3.32 32.23
CA ALA A 57 -1.39 3.37 31.19
C ALA A 57 0.03 3.11 31.72
N TYR A 58 0.28 3.50 32.99
CA TYR A 58 1.57 3.25 33.66
C TYR A 58 1.53 2.05 34.61
N ALA A 59 0.34 1.61 35.01
CA ALA A 59 0.13 0.49 35.92
C ALA A 59 0.01 -0.88 35.22
N GLY A 60 0.79 -1.10 34.16
CA GLY A 60 0.73 -2.29 33.33
C GLY A 60 1.14 -3.60 34.01
N SER A 61 1.91 -3.53 35.09
CA SER A 61 2.36 -4.66 35.91
C SER A 61 2.09 -4.40 37.38
N LYS A 62 2.35 -5.40 38.24
CA LYS A 62 2.24 -5.26 39.68
C LYS A 62 3.11 -4.10 40.17
N LEU A 63 2.50 -3.16 40.88
CA LEU A 63 3.17 -1.97 41.41
C LEU A 63 3.80 -2.26 42.78
N LYS A 64 4.87 -1.53 43.10
CA LYS A 64 5.55 -1.63 44.40
C LYS A 64 4.73 -1.00 45.53
N ASP A 65 4.01 0.07 45.24
CA ASP A 65 3.13 0.73 46.20
C ASP A 65 1.84 -0.09 46.36
N ALA A 66 1.51 -0.44 47.61
CA ALA A 66 0.40 -1.31 47.95
C ALA A 66 -0.96 -0.68 47.58
N LYS A 67 -1.16 0.61 47.84
CA LYS A 67 -2.42 1.32 47.56
C LYS A 67 -2.67 1.47 46.07
N GLN A 68 -1.63 1.80 45.32
CA GLN A 68 -1.72 1.91 43.87
C GLN A 68 -1.93 0.55 43.22
N ASN A 69 -1.32 -0.51 43.75
CA ASN A 69 -1.57 -1.87 43.26
C ASN A 69 -2.99 -2.34 43.57
N GLU A 70 -3.56 -2.01 44.72
CA GLU A 70 -4.96 -2.30 45.07
C GLU A 70 -5.91 -1.56 44.09
N ALA A 71 -5.66 -0.28 43.82
CA ALA A 71 -6.41 0.47 42.79
C ALA A 71 -6.31 -0.19 41.42
N ARG A 72 -5.12 -0.63 41.03
CA ARG A 72 -4.91 -1.37 39.78
C ARG A 72 -5.72 -2.66 39.72
N GLU A 73 -5.67 -3.48 40.79
CA GLU A 73 -6.40 -4.74 40.88
C GLU A 73 -7.93 -4.54 40.87
N LEU A 74 -8.40 -3.40 41.33
CA LEU A 74 -9.81 -3.01 41.24
C LEU A 74 -10.22 -2.65 39.81
N PHE A 75 -9.42 -1.82 39.11
CA PHE A 75 -9.79 -1.30 37.80
C PHE A 75 -9.57 -2.30 36.65
N VAL A 76 -8.57 -3.17 36.72
CA VAL A 76 -8.26 -4.16 35.67
C VAL A 76 -9.47 -5.03 35.29
N PRO A 77 -10.22 -5.64 36.21
CA PRO A 77 -11.40 -6.43 35.87
C PRO A 77 -12.60 -5.57 35.46
N ILE A 78 -12.75 -4.33 35.99
CA ILE A 78 -13.85 -3.42 35.61
C ILE A 78 -13.78 -3.09 34.13
N PHE A 79 -12.59 -2.81 33.62
CA PHE A 79 -12.38 -2.45 32.20
C PHE A 79 -12.04 -3.66 31.32
N ASN A 80 -12.11 -4.88 31.87
CA ASN A 80 -11.68 -6.10 31.17
C ASN A 80 -10.32 -5.90 30.48
N LEU A 81 -9.38 -5.31 31.22
CA LEU A 81 -8.04 -5.09 30.70
C LEU A 81 -7.39 -6.45 30.46
N GLY A 82 -7.01 -6.70 29.23
CA GLY A 82 -6.20 -7.87 28.88
C GLY A 82 -4.98 -7.88 29.79
N SER A 83 -4.60 -9.08 30.29
CA SER A 83 -3.36 -9.19 31.07
C SER A 83 -2.27 -8.53 30.22
N ILE A 84 -1.72 -7.44 30.72
CA ILE A 84 -0.47 -6.90 30.19
C ILE A 84 0.55 -7.96 30.54
N HIS A 85 0.66 -8.96 29.65
CA HIS A 85 1.79 -9.85 29.69
C HIS A 85 3.02 -8.96 29.54
N ASN A 86 4.15 -9.37 30.09
CA ASN A 86 5.46 -8.81 29.81
C ASN A 86 5.80 -8.98 28.31
N SER A 87 4.91 -8.51 27.44
CA SER A 87 5.18 -8.44 26.00
C SER A 87 6.28 -7.41 25.86
N LYS A 88 7.40 -7.81 25.31
CA LYS A 88 8.45 -6.87 24.89
C LYS A 88 7.78 -5.72 24.18
N GLN A 89 8.00 -4.51 24.67
CA GLN A 89 7.48 -3.30 24.00
C GLN A 89 7.91 -3.34 22.53
N LEU A 90 6.95 -3.29 21.65
CA LEU A 90 7.20 -3.24 20.21
C LEU A 90 7.92 -1.95 19.86
N LYS A 91 9.15 -2.01 19.39
CA LYS A 91 9.96 -0.84 19.05
C LYS A 91 10.21 -0.79 17.55
N ILE A 92 9.63 0.20 16.89
CA ILE A 92 9.80 0.43 15.46
C ILE A 92 10.32 1.84 15.21
N ALA A 93 11.40 1.95 14.43
CA ALA A 93 11.95 3.21 13.98
C ALA A 93 11.44 3.56 12.58
N LEU A 94 11.18 4.83 12.33
CA LEU A 94 10.91 5.37 11.01
C LEU A 94 12.13 6.16 10.55
N LEU A 95 12.76 5.76 9.46
CA LEU A 95 13.89 6.47 8.86
C LEU A 95 13.38 7.35 7.71
N LEU A 96 13.27 8.66 7.95
CA LEU A 96 12.53 9.58 7.11
C LEU A 96 13.41 10.63 6.43
N PRO A 97 13.68 10.53 5.11
CA PRO A 97 14.38 11.55 4.34
C PRO A 97 13.42 12.68 3.90
N TYR A 98 12.97 13.52 4.83
CA TYR A 98 11.93 14.52 4.63
C TYR A 98 12.12 15.41 3.39
N LYS A 99 13.36 15.81 3.09
CA LYS A 99 13.65 16.63 1.90
C LYS A 99 13.39 15.89 0.58
N LYS A 100 13.46 14.56 0.58
CA LYS A 100 13.27 13.73 -0.62
C LYS A 100 11.83 13.29 -0.79
N ILE A 101 11.21 12.82 0.28
CA ILE A 101 9.87 12.21 0.24
C ILE A 101 8.74 13.20 0.56
N GLY A 102 9.06 14.39 1.12
CA GLY A 102 8.08 15.45 1.38
C GLY A 102 6.88 14.97 2.20
N LYS A 103 5.68 15.12 1.66
CA LYS A 103 4.42 14.73 2.32
C LYS A 103 4.34 13.22 2.67
N TYR A 104 5.04 12.37 1.96
CA TYR A 104 5.03 10.93 2.23
C TYR A 104 5.68 10.57 3.57
N ALA A 105 6.46 11.45 4.18
CA ALA A 105 6.97 11.25 5.54
C ALA A 105 5.85 11.19 6.57
N SER A 106 4.86 12.09 6.48
CA SER A 106 3.67 12.05 7.33
C SER A 106 2.77 10.87 6.99
N SER A 107 2.56 10.57 5.71
CA SER A 107 1.78 9.40 5.27
C SER A 107 2.30 8.11 5.88
N VAL A 108 3.60 7.84 5.74
CA VAL A 108 4.25 6.65 6.33
C VAL A 108 4.14 6.63 7.87
N THR A 109 4.31 7.80 8.52
CA THR A 109 4.16 7.90 9.97
C THR A 109 2.73 7.59 10.41
N ASN A 110 1.74 8.17 9.74
CA ASN A 110 0.33 7.97 10.05
C ASN A 110 -0.13 6.53 9.78
N ALA A 111 0.28 5.93 8.66
CA ALA A 111 -0.03 4.54 8.34
C ALA A 111 0.56 3.58 9.39
N SER A 112 1.82 3.82 9.80
CA SER A 112 2.48 3.03 10.85
C SER A 112 1.75 3.17 12.20
N LEU A 113 1.41 4.39 12.58
CA LEU A 113 0.69 4.68 13.82
C LEU A 113 -0.71 4.07 13.80
N ALA A 114 -1.47 4.25 12.71
CA ALA A 114 -2.81 3.71 12.55
C ALA A 114 -2.83 2.19 12.77
N TYR A 115 -1.91 1.47 12.14
CA TYR A 115 -1.79 0.02 12.33
C TYR A 115 -1.52 -0.34 13.80
N LEU A 116 -0.52 0.28 14.42
CA LEU A 116 -0.12 -0.04 15.79
C LEU A 116 -1.21 0.30 16.81
N MET A 117 -2.00 1.35 16.58
CA MET A 117 -3.14 1.71 17.43
C MET A 117 -4.28 0.68 17.41
N THR A 118 -4.41 -0.12 16.36
CA THR A 118 -5.40 -1.20 16.29
C THR A 118 -4.98 -2.46 17.06
N LYS A 119 -3.71 -2.51 17.51
CA LYS A 119 -3.16 -3.67 18.21
C LYS A 119 -3.11 -3.44 19.72
N GLY A 120 -3.34 -4.50 20.47
CA GLY A 120 -3.36 -4.45 21.94
C GLY A 120 -1.97 -4.51 22.60
N HIS A 121 -0.89 -4.39 21.85
CA HIS A 121 0.48 -4.43 22.39
C HIS A 121 1.04 -3.03 22.64
N PRO A 122 1.76 -2.82 23.75
CA PRO A 122 2.46 -1.56 23.98
C PRO A 122 3.55 -1.38 22.92
N PHE A 123 3.61 -0.19 22.33
CA PHE A 123 4.58 0.10 21.28
C PHE A 123 5.33 1.41 21.51
N MET A 124 6.49 1.52 20.87
CA MET A 124 7.26 2.75 20.71
C MET A 124 7.55 2.94 19.23
N LEU A 125 6.97 3.98 18.66
CA LEU A 125 7.21 4.40 17.28
C LEU A 125 8.04 5.70 17.31
N LYS A 126 9.25 5.69 16.75
CA LYS A 126 10.14 6.86 16.78
C LYS A 126 10.64 7.21 15.40
N SER A 127 10.47 8.47 15.01
CA SER A 127 10.93 8.99 13.73
C SER A 127 12.36 9.52 13.82
N TYR A 128 13.20 9.13 12.86
CA TYR A 128 14.56 9.60 12.68
C TYR A 128 14.66 10.33 11.35
N LYS A 129 14.79 11.64 11.44
CA LYS A 129 14.92 12.50 10.28
C LYS A 129 16.36 12.47 9.76
N ILE A 130 16.49 12.38 8.42
CA ILE A 130 17.76 12.58 7.71
C ILE A 130 17.65 13.70 6.68
N GLU A 131 18.74 14.43 6.48
CA GLU A 131 18.78 15.55 5.54
C GLU A 131 19.09 15.06 4.12
N SER A 132 19.93 14.01 4.01
CA SER A 132 20.27 13.38 2.74
C SER A 132 20.30 11.86 2.86
N GLU A 133 20.32 11.19 1.71
CA GLU A 133 20.45 9.73 1.61
C GLU A 133 21.87 9.30 1.27
N ASN A 134 22.88 10.12 1.60
CA ASN A 134 24.27 9.75 1.45
C ASN A 134 24.70 8.71 2.50
N ILE A 135 25.82 8.05 2.28
CA ILE A 135 26.30 6.95 3.11
C ILE A 135 26.60 7.42 4.55
N GLU A 136 27.15 8.62 4.71
CA GLU A 136 27.54 9.20 5.99
C GLU A 136 26.32 9.46 6.88
N ASP A 137 25.31 10.14 6.34
CA ASP A 137 24.05 10.44 7.05
C ASP A 137 23.33 9.15 7.43
N LEU A 138 23.23 8.20 6.48
CA LEU A 138 22.58 6.90 6.69
C LEU A 138 23.34 6.08 7.76
N SER A 139 24.66 5.98 7.68
CA SER A 139 25.48 5.28 8.67
C SER A 139 25.31 5.87 10.08
N SER A 140 25.34 7.21 10.18
CA SER A 140 25.18 7.92 11.44
C SER A 140 23.81 7.66 12.07
N VAL A 141 22.74 7.74 11.28
CA VAL A 141 21.37 7.54 11.80
C VAL A 141 21.11 6.08 12.16
N ILE A 142 21.59 5.11 11.39
CA ILE A 142 21.44 3.67 11.71
C ILE A 142 22.13 3.34 13.03
N LYS A 143 23.35 3.84 13.26
CA LYS A 143 24.06 3.69 14.54
C LYS A 143 23.27 4.29 15.71
N ARG A 144 22.65 5.45 15.52
CA ARG A 144 21.79 6.09 16.52
C ARG A 144 20.52 5.28 16.80
N ILE A 145 19.86 4.77 15.76
CA ILE A 145 18.67 3.90 15.87
C ILE A 145 19.02 2.64 16.70
N HIS A 146 20.13 2.00 16.37
CA HIS A 146 20.61 0.81 17.10
C HIS A 146 20.98 1.14 18.57
N LYS A 147 21.66 2.27 18.80
CA LYS A 147 21.97 2.75 20.17
C LYS A 147 20.73 3.02 21.00
N ASP A 148 19.66 3.50 20.41
CA ASP A 148 18.36 3.75 21.06
C ASP A 148 17.57 2.42 21.28
N GLY A 149 18.11 1.28 20.89
CA GLY A 149 17.55 -0.05 21.11
C GLY A 149 16.39 -0.43 20.18
N PHE A 150 16.41 0.10 18.94
CA PHE A 150 15.51 -0.30 17.87
C PHE A 150 16.18 -1.33 16.96
N GLU A 151 15.47 -2.39 16.63
CA GLU A 151 15.93 -3.48 15.76
C GLU A 151 15.15 -3.56 14.44
N TYR A 152 14.07 -2.75 14.29
CA TYR A 152 13.17 -2.77 13.16
C TYR A 152 12.97 -1.35 12.62
N ILE A 153 13.19 -1.16 11.33
CA ILE A 153 13.13 0.14 10.66
C ILE A 153 12.18 0.08 9.47
N ILE A 154 11.24 1.01 9.40
CA ILE A 154 10.52 1.33 8.16
C ILE A 154 11.24 2.47 7.47
N ALA A 155 11.69 2.26 6.24
CA ALA A 155 12.56 3.17 5.52
C ALA A 155 11.99 3.50 4.12
N PRO A 156 11.13 4.51 3.99
CA PRO A 156 10.61 4.98 2.69
C PRO A 156 11.69 5.78 1.94
N LEU A 157 12.73 5.10 1.50
CA LEU A 157 13.87 5.70 0.82
C LEU A 157 13.65 5.74 -0.71
N THR A 158 14.46 6.55 -1.39
CA THR A 158 14.63 6.46 -2.84
C THR A 158 15.54 5.29 -3.20
N HIS A 159 15.60 4.91 -4.50
CA HIS A 159 16.55 3.90 -4.99
C HIS A 159 17.99 4.19 -4.58
N THR A 160 18.39 5.47 -4.57
CA THR A 160 19.74 5.88 -4.13
C THR A 160 19.95 5.58 -2.65
N GLY A 161 18.98 5.90 -1.81
CA GLY A 161 19.05 5.63 -0.37
C GLY A 161 19.09 4.13 -0.07
N ALA A 162 18.25 3.33 -0.74
CA ALA A 162 18.23 1.88 -0.59
C ALA A 162 19.55 1.25 -1.03
N LYS A 163 20.13 1.69 -2.15
CA LYS A 163 21.45 1.25 -2.61
C LYS A 163 22.54 1.59 -1.60
N ASN A 164 22.52 2.78 -1.04
CA ASN A 164 23.52 3.21 -0.05
C ASN A 164 23.40 2.41 1.25
N ILE A 165 22.18 2.08 1.71
CA ILE A 165 21.99 1.17 2.85
C ILE A 165 22.47 -0.24 2.51
N SER A 166 22.21 -0.73 1.30
CA SER A 166 22.71 -2.04 0.87
C SER A 166 24.23 -2.12 0.89
N ASN A 167 24.91 -1.03 0.56
CA ASN A 167 26.38 -0.94 0.66
C ASN A 167 26.90 -0.89 2.10
N LEU A 168 26.09 -0.38 3.05
CA LEU A 168 26.42 -0.37 4.48
C LEU A 168 26.19 -1.73 5.13
N ASP A 169 25.30 -2.54 4.55
CA ASP A 169 24.87 -3.88 5.01
C ASP A 169 24.70 -3.99 6.54
N PRO A 170 23.84 -3.17 7.15
CA PRO A 170 23.65 -3.21 8.60
C PRO A 170 22.88 -4.46 9.02
N THR A 171 23.26 -5.03 10.17
CA THR A 171 22.59 -6.20 10.78
C THR A 171 21.34 -5.79 11.58
N ILE A 172 20.45 -5.02 10.95
CA ILE A 172 19.18 -4.53 11.51
C ILE A 172 18.07 -4.72 10.48
N HIS A 173 16.91 -5.12 10.92
CA HIS A 173 15.77 -5.36 10.02
C HIS A 173 15.25 -4.05 9.41
N ILE A 174 15.27 -3.96 8.08
CA ILE A 174 14.80 -2.78 7.34
C ILE A 174 13.74 -3.18 6.32
N TYR A 175 12.59 -2.55 6.40
CA TYR A 175 11.53 -2.67 5.42
C TYR A 175 11.49 -1.42 4.53
N PHE A 176 11.49 -1.63 3.22
CA PHE A 176 11.45 -0.57 2.21
C PHE A 176 10.08 -0.54 1.52
N PRO A 177 9.13 0.29 1.97
CA PRO A 177 7.78 0.32 1.38
C PRO A 177 7.74 0.83 -0.05
N THR A 178 8.80 1.52 -0.51
CA THR A 178 8.87 2.23 -1.79
C THR A 178 9.82 1.60 -2.81
N ILE A 179 10.49 0.51 -2.46
CA ILE A 179 11.50 -0.14 -3.31
C ILE A 179 11.07 -1.57 -3.60
N ASN A 180 11.16 -1.96 -4.87
CA ASN A 180 11.05 -3.34 -5.30
C ASN A 180 12.44 -3.99 -5.28
N LYS A 181 12.52 -5.28 -4.95
CA LYS A 181 13.79 -5.99 -4.89
C LYS A 181 14.53 -6.01 -6.24
N GLN A 182 13.79 -6.07 -7.34
CA GLN A 182 14.35 -6.01 -8.70
C GLN A 182 15.20 -4.76 -8.94
N ASP A 183 14.87 -3.65 -8.23
CA ASP A 183 15.60 -2.38 -8.29
C ASP A 183 16.78 -2.33 -7.31
N SER A 184 17.00 -3.39 -6.54
CA SER A 184 18.03 -3.50 -5.52
C SER A 184 18.86 -4.77 -5.73
N ASN A 185 20.19 -4.63 -5.78
CA ASN A 185 21.11 -5.77 -5.86
C ASN A 185 21.43 -6.36 -4.47
N SER A 186 20.65 -6.03 -3.44
CA SER A 186 20.92 -6.48 -2.08
C SER A 186 20.58 -7.96 -1.90
N THR A 187 21.48 -8.69 -1.25
CA THR A 187 21.31 -10.08 -0.80
C THR A 187 21.14 -10.19 0.72
N SER A 188 21.09 -9.05 1.43
CA SER A 188 20.98 -9.03 2.89
C SER A 188 19.70 -9.72 3.37
N PRO A 189 19.76 -10.66 4.32
CA PRO A 189 18.58 -11.31 4.87
C PRO A 189 17.76 -10.40 5.77
N TYR A 190 18.31 -9.25 6.18
CA TYR A 190 17.66 -8.28 7.05
C TYR A 190 16.77 -7.28 6.29
N PHE A 191 16.81 -7.28 4.96
CA PHE A 191 16.06 -6.32 4.15
C PHE A 191 14.82 -6.96 3.54
N ILE A 192 13.70 -6.27 3.66
CA ILE A 192 12.43 -6.67 3.07
C ILE A 192 11.94 -5.53 2.15
N PHE A 193 11.54 -5.89 0.95
CA PHE A 193 11.10 -4.96 -0.08
C PHE A 193 9.58 -5.03 -0.23
N GLY A 194 8.93 -3.89 -0.15
CA GLY A 194 7.47 -3.80 -0.07
C GLY A 194 6.81 -3.03 -1.19
N ALA A 195 7.56 -2.47 -2.16
CA ALA A 195 6.94 -1.75 -3.24
C ALA A 195 6.12 -2.68 -4.16
N ILE A 196 5.07 -2.11 -4.75
CA ILE A 196 4.29 -2.79 -5.78
C ILE A 196 5.13 -2.99 -7.05
N ASP A 197 4.80 -4.03 -7.80
CA ASP A 197 5.51 -4.39 -9.03
C ASP A 197 4.79 -3.82 -10.26
N TYR A 198 5.25 -2.65 -10.73
CA TYR A 198 4.73 -2.01 -11.93
C TYR A 198 5.04 -2.79 -13.22
N HIS A 199 6.10 -3.59 -13.25
CA HIS A 199 6.41 -4.44 -14.40
C HIS A 199 5.38 -5.58 -14.49
N ALA A 200 5.09 -6.26 -13.37
CA ALA A 200 4.06 -7.28 -13.33
C ALA A 200 2.67 -6.72 -13.71
N GLN A 201 2.32 -5.50 -13.24
CA GLN A 201 1.10 -4.81 -13.65
C GLN A 201 1.09 -4.53 -15.16
N SER A 202 2.21 -4.03 -15.71
CA SER A 202 2.34 -3.75 -17.14
C SER A 202 2.20 -5.03 -17.97
N ASN A 203 2.82 -6.14 -17.56
CA ASN A 203 2.72 -7.43 -18.25
C ASN A 203 1.28 -7.96 -18.27
N LEU A 204 0.53 -7.75 -17.18
CA LEU A 204 -0.88 -8.14 -17.14
C LEU A 204 -1.73 -7.26 -18.07
N LEU A 205 -1.49 -5.95 -18.09
CA LEU A 205 -2.18 -5.00 -18.96
C LEU A 205 -1.88 -5.25 -20.45
N LEU A 206 -0.62 -5.56 -20.79
CA LEU A 206 -0.23 -5.81 -22.17
C LEU A 206 -0.89 -7.05 -22.79
N LYS A 207 -1.45 -7.96 -21.99
CA LYS A 207 -2.30 -9.06 -22.48
C LYS A 207 -3.65 -8.59 -23.01
N GLU A 208 -4.07 -7.38 -22.64
CA GLU A 208 -5.28 -6.72 -23.14
C GLU A 208 -4.96 -5.72 -24.29
N ALA A 209 -3.68 -5.59 -24.67
CA ALA A 209 -3.26 -4.61 -25.68
C ALA A 209 -3.36 -5.16 -27.10
N TYR A 210 -3.80 -4.30 -28.01
CA TYR A 210 -3.90 -4.53 -29.44
C TYR A 210 -3.01 -3.53 -30.19
N GLU A 211 -2.71 -3.81 -31.44
CA GLU A 211 -1.96 -2.96 -32.35
C GLU A 211 -2.92 -2.05 -33.13
N PRO A 212 -2.59 -0.76 -33.32
CA PRO A 212 -1.38 -0.06 -32.87
C PRO A 212 -1.37 0.26 -31.37
N LEU A 213 -0.18 0.37 -30.77
CA LEU A 213 -0.01 0.75 -29.38
C LEU A 213 0.42 2.21 -29.27
N VAL A 214 -0.31 2.97 -28.49
CA VAL A 214 -0.02 4.39 -28.20
C VAL A 214 0.29 4.58 -26.73
N ILE A 215 1.44 5.14 -26.39
CA ILE A 215 1.86 5.33 -25.00
C ILE A 215 1.97 6.82 -24.69
N PHE A 216 1.13 7.33 -23.81
CA PHE A 216 1.27 8.66 -23.21
C PHE A 216 2.04 8.56 -21.90
N SER A 217 3.17 9.25 -21.80
CA SER A 217 3.97 9.30 -20.58
C SER A 217 4.31 10.71 -20.18
N ASP A 218 4.44 10.95 -18.87
CA ASP A 218 5.00 12.21 -18.39
C ASP A 218 6.54 12.21 -18.47
N LYS A 219 7.17 13.35 -18.13
CA LYS A 219 8.64 13.49 -18.14
C LYS A 219 9.31 12.97 -16.86
N SER A 220 8.57 12.37 -15.94
CA SER A 220 9.13 11.79 -14.73
C SER A 220 10.01 10.56 -15.03
N LYS A 221 10.85 10.17 -14.08
CA LYS A 221 11.64 8.93 -14.21
C LYS A 221 10.74 7.71 -14.34
N ILE A 222 9.67 7.65 -13.54
CA ILE A 222 8.72 6.51 -13.51
C ILE A 222 7.96 6.44 -14.84
N GLY A 223 7.35 7.54 -15.30
CA GLY A 223 6.60 7.54 -16.55
C GLY A 223 7.45 7.13 -17.76
N LYS A 224 8.71 7.62 -17.82
CA LYS A 224 9.65 7.23 -18.89
C LYS A 224 10.08 5.76 -18.80
N ALA A 225 10.37 5.27 -17.58
CA ALA A 225 10.79 3.88 -17.38
C ALA A 225 9.66 2.90 -17.73
N LEU A 226 8.43 3.19 -17.31
CA LEU A 226 7.26 2.38 -17.67
C LEU A 226 7.01 2.38 -19.18
N ALA A 227 7.05 3.55 -19.83
CA ALA A 227 6.87 3.63 -21.29
C ALA A 227 7.96 2.86 -22.06
N ALA A 228 9.20 2.90 -21.60
CA ALA A 228 10.29 2.14 -22.20
C ALA A 228 10.07 0.63 -22.03
N TYR A 229 9.75 0.19 -20.82
CA TYR A 229 9.46 -1.21 -20.52
C TYR A 229 8.29 -1.75 -21.32
N GLN A 230 7.14 -1.05 -21.31
CA GLN A 230 5.93 -1.46 -22.02
C GLN A 230 6.13 -1.54 -23.53
N ARG A 231 6.90 -0.61 -24.10
CA ARG A 231 7.28 -0.65 -25.52
C ARG A 231 8.12 -1.88 -25.84
N GLU A 232 9.11 -2.17 -25.00
CA GLU A 232 10.00 -3.32 -25.17
C GLU A 232 9.24 -4.64 -25.09
N GLU A 233 8.46 -4.84 -24.03
CA GLU A 233 7.65 -6.05 -23.83
C GLU A 233 6.61 -6.27 -24.95
N PHE A 234 5.92 -5.20 -25.36
CA PHE A 234 4.96 -5.31 -26.46
C PHE A 234 5.63 -5.67 -27.79
N SER A 235 6.85 -5.18 -28.05
CA SER A 235 7.61 -5.56 -29.25
C SER A 235 8.03 -7.03 -29.24
N TYR A 236 8.37 -7.60 -28.08
CA TYR A 236 8.79 -8.99 -27.96
C TYR A 236 7.64 -9.99 -28.00
N SER A 237 6.44 -9.64 -27.55
CA SER A 237 5.27 -10.53 -27.52
C SER A 237 4.84 -11.05 -28.92
N SER A 238 5.38 -10.48 -29.99
CA SER A 238 5.14 -10.96 -31.36
C SER A 238 6.02 -12.13 -31.79
N ILE A 239 7.07 -12.45 -31.04
CA ILE A 239 8.00 -13.54 -31.38
C ILE A 239 7.49 -14.89 -30.85
N ASP A 240 6.79 -14.86 -29.71
CA ASP A 240 6.27 -16.08 -29.07
C ASP A 240 5.00 -16.64 -29.72
N ASP A 241 4.23 -15.84 -30.45
CA ASP A 241 3.04 -16.29 -31.19
C ASP A 241 3.41 -17.15 -32.45
N LEU A 242 4.68 -17.17 -32.82
CA LEU A 242 5.18 -17.93 -34.00
C LEU A 242 5.83 -19.28 -33.67
N GLY A 243 5.92 -19.68 -32.42
CA GLY A 243 6.58 -20.95 -32.05
C GLY A 243 6.41 -21.37 -30.59
N SER A 244 5.40 -22.21 -30.35
CA SER A 244 5.30 -23.23 -29.29
C SER A 244 5.95 -22.98 -27.90
N SER A 245 5.07 -22.95 -26.92
CA SER A 245 5.26 -23.57 -25.57
C SER A 245 6.69 -23.96 -25.18
N SER A 246 7.35 -23.10 -24.37
CA SER A 246 8.23 -23.61 -23.31
C SER A 246 8.59 -22.52 -22.31
N LEU A 247 8.05 -22.66 -21.08
CA LEU A 247 8.77 -22.66 -19.82
C LEU A 247 9.92 -21.65 -19.63
N PHE A 248 9.64 -20.67 -18.76
CA PHE A 248 10.55 -20.09 -17.75
C PHE A 248 12.06 -20.31 -17.92
N GLY A 249 12.81 -19.24 -18.07
CA GLY A 249 14.20 -19.19 -17.66
C GLY A 249 15.20 -18.76 -18.74
N ASN A 250 15.87 -17.63 -18.49
CA ASN A 250 17.11 -17.18 -19.12
C ASN A 250 17.10 -16.77 -20.59
N THR A 251 16.52 -15.64 -20.89
CA THR A 251 16.51 -15.06 -22.25
C THR A 251 17.81 -14.36 -22.67
N PHE A 252 18.86 -14.34 -21.86
CA PHE A 252 20.10 -13.63 -22.23
C PHE A 252 21.18 -14.51 -22.90
N SER A 253 20.99 -15.82 -23.04
CA SER A 253 22.01 -16.72 -23.62
C SER A 253 21.69 -17.30 -24.99
N ILE A 254 20.52 -17.00 -25.58
CA ILE A 254 20.12 -17.61 -26.88
C ILE A 254 20.57 -16.77 -28.08
N PHE A 255 20.90 -15.51 -27.92
CA PHE A 255 21.34 -14.64 -29.04
C PHE A 255 22.78 -14.89 -29.53
N SER A 256 23.57 -15.72 -28.85
CA SER A 256 24.94 -16.00 -29.25
C SER A 256 25.15 -17.31 -30.02
N GLN A 257 24.11 -18.12 -30.28
CA GLN A 257 24.27 -19.44 -30.94
C GLN A 257 23.43 -19.66 -32.19
N ILE A 258 22.76 -18.64 -32.73
CA ILE A 258 22.10 -18.78 -34.05
C ILE A 258 22.83 -17.88 -35.06
N ASN A 259 24.04 -18.25 -35.40
CA ASN A 259 24.67 -17.84 -36.63
C ASN A 259 25.18 -19.09 -37.32
N GLU A 260 24.71 -19.25 -38.55
CA GLU A 260 25.12 -20.14 -39.62
C GLU A 260 24.07 -21.21 -39.96
N GLU A 261 23.34 -20.91 -41.00
CA GLU A 261 22.52 -21.69 -41.93
C GLU A 261 21.00 -21.37 -41.92
N SER A 262 20.65 -20.17 -42.35
CA SER A 262 19.53 -19.96 -43.30
C SER A 262 19.44 -18.48 -43.70
N ASN A 263 19.99 -18.14 -44.84
CA ASN A 263 19.79 -16.88 -45.54
C ASN A 263 18.34 -16.77 -46.06
N LYS A 264 17.40 -16.44 -45.23
CA LYS A 264 16.15 -15.76 -45.59
C LYS A 264 15.92 -14.61 -44.57
N PRO A 265 15.77 -13.38 -45.06
CA PRO A 265 15.40 -12.30 -44.16
C PRO A 265 14.00 -12.62 -43.62
N ILE A 266 13.92 -12.94 -42.33
CA ILE A 266 12.65 -12.93 -41.57
C ILE A 266 12.20 -11.47 -41.64
N LYS A 267 11.11 -11.20 -42.36
CA LYS A 267 10.42 -9.93 -42.29
C LYS A 267 10.01 -9.76 -40.84
N GLN A 268 10.81 -8.99 -40.08
CA GLN A 268 10.40 -8.49 -38.80
C GLN A 268 9.23 -7.53 -39.07
N THR A 269 8.03 -7.99 -38.85
CA THR A 269 6.86 -7.12 -38.71
C THR A 269 7.08 -6.34 -37.42
N THR A 270 7.66 -5.15 -37.54
CA THR A 270 7.78 -4.25 -36.39
C THR A 270 6.39 -3.74 -36.07
N LYS A 271 5.89 -4.09 -34.87
CA LYS A 271 4.62 -3.57 -34.36
C LYS A 271 4.63 -2.03 -34.37
N GLU A 272 3.51 -1.44 -34.74
CA GLU A 272 3.37 0.01 -34.73
C GLU A 272 3.18 0.51 -33.28
N ILE A 273 4.19 1.23 -32.77
CA ILE A 273 4.19 1.80 -31.41
C ILE A 273 4.48 3.30 -31.48
N LEU A 274 3.54 4.10 -30.99
CA LEU A 274 3.66 5.55 -30.92
C LEU A 274 3.87 5.99 -29.47
N ASN A 275 4.82 6.90 -29.22
CA ASN A 275 5.10 7.45 -27.90
C ASN A 275 4.91 8.97 -27.88
N TYR A 276 4.04 9.44 -26.99
CA TYR A 276 3.79 10.85 -26.76
C TYR A 276 4.22 11.25 -25.35
N SER A 277 5.10 12.28 -25.26
CA SER A 277 5.58 12.80 -23.99
C SER A 277 4.79 14.04 -23.58
N VAL A 278 4.03 13.92 -22.50
CA VAL A 278 3.17 14.99 -21.96
C VAL A 278 3.91 15.74 -20.85
N SER A 279 4.13 17.03 -21.02
CA SER A 279 4.77 17.87 -20.00
C SER A 279 3.75 18.38 -18.98
N ARG A 280 4.24 18.92 -17.84
CA ARG A 280 3.38 19.63 -16.87
C ARG A 280 2.59 20.77 -17.51
N ARG A 281 3.16 21.46 -18.50
CA ARG A 281 2.58 22.63 -19.19
C ARG A 281 1.68 22.26 -20.36
N THR A 282 1.69 21.00 -20.82
CA THR A 282 0.84 20.55 -21.92
C THR A 282 -0.62 20.58 -21.47
N THR A 283 -1.45 21.34 -22.16
CA THR A 283 -2.90 21.48 -21.90
C THR A 283 -3.75 21.13 -23.12
N ASN A 284 -3.15 21.08 -24.30
CA ASN A 284 -3.81 20.74 -25.56
C ASN A 284 -3.03 19.64 -26.28
N LEU A 285 -3.73 18.61 -26.71
CA LEU A 285 -3.22 17.46 -27.46
C LEU A 285 -3.77 17.40 -28.89
N GLU A 286 -4.45 18.47 -29.36
CA GLU A 286 -5.09 18.53 -30.67
C GLU A 286 -4.15 18.05 -31.80
N SER A 287 -2.89 18.51 -31.81
CA SER A 287 -1.89 18.13 -32.81
C SER A 287 -1.49 16.65 -32.81
N TYR A 288 -1.78 15.93 -31.73
CA TYR A 288 -1.50 14.49 -31.61
C TYR A 288 -2.74 13.64 -31.88
N LEU A 289 -3.94 14.20 -31.65
CA LEU A 289 -5.18 13.43 -31.60
C LEU A 289 -6.08 13.68 -32.83
N LYS A 290 -6.23 14.94 -33.23
CA LYS A 290 -7.21 15.31 -34.25
C LYS A 290 -6.81 14.78 -35.63
N GLU A 291 -7.74 14.09 -36.27
CA GLU A 291 -7.57 13.51 -37.61
C GLU A 291 -6.29 12.66 -37.80
N ASN A 292 -5.87 11.98 -36.70
CA ASN A 292 -4.67 11.16 -36.71
C ASN A 292 -5.04 9.68 -36.91
N GLU A 293 -5.05 9.25 -38.16
CA GLU A 293 -5.36 7.86 -38.54
C GLU A 293 -4.45 6.80 -37.88
N LYS A 294 -3.24 7.21 -37.43
CA LYS A 294 -2.29 6.27 -36.77
C LYS A 294 -2.70 5.83 -35.37
N ILE A 295 -3.66 6.52 -34.76
CA ILE A 295 -4.15 6.19 -33.43
C ILE A 295 -5.58 5.64 -33.45
N ALA A 296 -6.15 5.49 -34.65
CA ALA A 296 -7.45 4.87 -34.81
C ALA A 296 -7.39 3.39 -34.42
N ASP A 297 -8.38 2.94 -33.64
CA ASP A 297 -8.49 1.59 -33.07
C ASP A 297 -7.28 1.15 -32.23
N ALA A 298 -6.49 2.11 -31.72
CA ALA A 298 -5.29 1.83 -30.93
C ALA A 298 -5.62 1.41 -29.50
N THR A 299 -4.75 0.59 -28.93
CA THR A 299 -4.64 0.52 -27.48
C THR A 299 -3.85 1.72 -26.96
N ILE A 300 -4.40 2.43 -25.99
CA ILE A 300 -3.76 3.60 -25.41
C ILE A 300 -3.27 3.28 -23.99
N ILE A 301 -1.97 3.42 -23.74
CA ILE A 301 -1.41 3.30 -22.36
C ILE A 301 -1.17 4.69 -21.81
N VAL A 302 -1.60 4.93 -20.55
CA VAL A 302 -1.45 6.22 -19.88
C VAL A 302 -0.58 6.09 -18.64
N ASN A 303 0.67 6.59 -18.74
CA ASN A 303 1.66 6.65 -17.66
C ASN A 303 1.85 8.11 -17.21
N THR A 304 0.78 8.74 -16.78
CA THR A 304 0.77 10.15 -16.36
C THR A 304 0.08 10.28 -15.00
N PRO A 305 0.41 11.33 -14.21
CA PRO A 305 -0.33 11.61 -12.98
C PRO A 305 -1.81 11.86 -13.27
N ILE A 306 -2.66 11.53 -12.31
CA ILE A 306 -4.12 11.49 -12.42
C ILE A 306 -4.75 12.71 -13.12
N ILE A 307 -4.29 13.93 -12.81
CA ILE A 307 -4.79 15.17 -13.44
C ILE A 307 -4.48 15.21 -14.94
N LYS A 308 -3.29 14.73 -15.34
CA LYS A 308 -2.93 14.66 -16.76
C LYS A 308 -3.65 13.53 -17.48
N THR A 309 -3.86 12.44 -16.79
CA THR A 309 -4.68 11.33 -17.30
C THR A 309 -6.09 11.81 -17.60
N GLY A 310 -6.76 12.50 -16.67
CA GLY A 310 -8.09 13.05 -16.90
C GLY A 310 -8.14 13.99 -18.11
N MET A 311 -7.13 14.86 -18.27
CA MET A 311 -7.00 15.73 -19.43
C MET A 311 -6.84 14.92 -20.75
N ILE A 312 -6.05 13.85 -20.75
CA ILE A 312 -5.87 12.99 -21.93
C ILE A 312 -7.20 12.33 -22.29
N LEU A 313 -7.86 11.71 -21.33
CA LEU A 313 -9.13 11.03 -21.52
C LEU A 313 -10.21 11.94 -22.11
N SER A 314 -10.38 13.13 -21.53
CA SER A 314 -11.35 14.10 -22.04
C SER A 314 -11.02 14.61 -23.45
N GLN A 315 -9.74 14.69 -23.82
CA GLN A 315 -9.36 15.10 -25.17
C GLN A 315 -9.45 13.95 -26.20
N LEU A 316 -9.28 12.70 -25.80
CA LEU A 316 -9.61 11.56 -26.65
C LEU A 316 -11.08 11.63 -27.09
N THR A 317 -11.99 11.82 -26.15
CA THR A 317 -13.43 11.98 -26.42
C THR A 317 -13.69 13.27 -27.25
N LEU A 318 -13.04 14.39 -26.93
CA LEU A 318 -13.24 15.67 -27.63
C LEU A 318 -12.88 15.62 -29.12
N TYR A 319 -11.86 14.85 -29.46
CA TYR A 319 -11.38 14.74 -30.85
C TYR A 319 -11.86 13.45 -31.53
N ASP A 320 -12.88 12.81 -30.98
CA ASP A 320 -13.53 11.60 -31.53
C ASP A 320 -12.50 10.50 -31.87
N VAL A 321 -11.49 10.31 -31.00
CA VAL A 321 -10.53 9.23 -31.15
C VAL A 321 -11.22 7.91 -30.84
N ASN A 322 -11.28 7.01 -31.82
CA ASN A 322 -11.80 5.67 -31.62
C ASN A 322 -10.66 4.78 -31.09
N GLU A 323 -10.62 4.58 -29.76
CA GLU A 323 -9.68 3.68 -29.11
C GLU A 323 -10.31 2.31 -28.85
N THR A 324 -9.48 1.25 -28.92
CA THR A 324 -9.91 -0.11 -28.56
C THR A 324 -10.05 -0.24 -27.05
N ASN A 325 -9.03 0.22 -26.32
CA ASN A 325 -9.03 0.28 -24.86
C ASN A 325 -7.97 1.26 -24.36
N ILE A 326 -8.11 1.65 -23.08
CA ILE A 326 -7.19 2.53 -22.39
C ILE A 326 -6.62 1.79 -21.18
N LEU A 327 -5.32 1.63 -21.11
CA LEU A 327 -4.65 0.85 -20.08
C LEU A 327 -3.85 1.75 -19.14
N SER A 328 -3.90 1.47 -17.86
CA SER A 328 -3.06 2.16 -16.87
C SER A 328 -2.67 1.25 -15.72
N THR A 329 -1.49 1.50 -15.17
CA THR A 329 -1.07 0.88 -13.92
C THR A 329 -1.76 1.56 -12.72
N GLN A 330 -1.46 1.13 -11.52
CA GLN A 330 -1.98 1.69 -10.27
C GLN A 330 -1.74 3.21 -10.08
N ILE A 331 -0.92 3.84 -10.92
CA ILE A 331 -0.72 5.30 -10.90
C ILE A 331 -2.04 6.06 -11.00
N ASN A 332 -3.04 5.49 -11.66
CA ASN A 332 -4.36 6.08 -11.87
C ASN A 332 -5.49 5.40 -11.09
N TYR A 333 -5.16 4.52 -10.15
CA TYR A 333 -6.13 3.99 -9.20
C TYR A 333 -6.37 5.00 -8.06
N ASP A 334 -7.23 5.96 -8.34
CA ASP A 334 -7.55 7.08 -7.42
C ASP A 334 -9.01 7.52 -7.66
N PRO A 335 -9.85 7.69 -6.61
CA PRO A 335 -11.23 8.17 -6.73
C PRO A 335 -11.36 9.52 -7.44
N LEU A 336 -10.30 10.32 -7.44
CA LEU A 336 -10.26 11.58 -8.16
C LEU A 336 -10.50 11.40 -9.66
N LEU A 337 -10.09 10.25 -10.25
CA LEU A 337 -10.38 9.90 -11.64
C LEU A 337 -11.88 9.91 -11.91
N LEU A 338 -12.67 9.32 -11.00
CA LEU A 338 -14.12 9.19 -11.14
C LEU A 338 -14.82 10.56 -11.06
N SER A 339 -14.28 11.48 -10.25
CA SER A 339 -14.86 12.80 -10.04
C SER A 339 -14.48 13.83 -11.09
N MET A 340 -13.31 13.71 -11.72
CA MET A 340 -12.79 14.70 -12.65
C MET A 340 -12.98 14.36 -14.13
N THR A 341 -13.45 13.15 -14.47
CA THR A 341 -13.73 12.72 -15.83
C THR A 341 -15.19 12.31 -15.97
N GLN A 342 -15.75 12.45 -17.18
CA GLN A 342 -17.06 11.89 -17.50
C GLN A 342 -16.92 10.37 -17.69
N TYR A 343 -18.01 9.63 -17.47
CA TYR A 343 -18.00 8.18 -17.68
C TYR A 343 -17.64 7.79 -19.11
N ILE A 344 -18.09 8.56 -20.09
CA ILE A 344 -17.77 8.32 -21.50
C ILE A 344 -16.28 8.40 -21.78
N ASP A 345 -15.53 9.29 -21.09
CA ASP A 345 -14.09 9.47 -21.29
C ASP A 345 -13.27 8.28 -20.79
N ARG A 346 -13.81 7.45 -19.89
CA ARG A 346 -13.08 6.38 -19.20
C ARG A 346 -13.72 4.99 -19.29
N LYS A 347 -14.80 4.84 -20.04
CA LYS A 347 -15.56 3.58 -20.11
C LYS A 347 -14.73 2.41 -20.64
N GLU A 348 -13.76 2.67 -21.52
CA GLU A 348 -12.85 1.66 -22.08
C GLU A 348 -11.53 1.53 -21.28
N MET A 349 -11.45 2.17 -20.10
CA MET A 349 -10.22 2.17 -19.30
C MET A 349 -10.14 0.94 -18.41
N VAL A 350 -8.95 0.32 -18.39
CA VAL A 350 -8.59 -0.79 -17.51
C VAL A 350 -7.36 -0.41 -16.69
N ILE A 351 -7.45 -0.61 -15.39
CA ILE A 351 -6.41 -0.24 -14.43
C ILE A 351 -5.94 -1.51 -13.70
N ALA A 352 -4.62 -1.73 -13.67
CA ALA A 352 -4.03 -2.76 -12.82
C ALA A 352 -3.86 -2.22 -11.40
N ASN A 353 -4.37 -2.94 -10.40
CA ASN A 353 -4.34 -2.58 -8.99
C ASN A 353 -3.72 -3.69 -8.14
N SER A 354 -2.84 -3.34 -7.22
CA SER A 354 -2.19 -4.24 -6.26
C SER A 354 -2.70 -4.07 -4.82
N ILE A 355 -3.64 -3.16 -4.58
CA ILE A 355 -4.33 -3.04 -3.29
C ILE A 355 -5.57 -3.92 -3.34
N THR A 356 -5.42 -5.19 -2.98
CA THR A 356 -6.47 -6.21 -3.17
C THR A 356 -7.03 -6.74 -1.85
N GLU A 357 -6.30 -6.58 -0.77
CA GLU A 357 -6.76 -6.96 0.58
C GLU A 357 -7.16 -5.72 1.39
N HIS A 358 -8.34 -5.73 1.96
CA HIS A 358 -8.91 -4.62 2.70
C HIS A 358 -9.24 -5.04 4.14
N ASN A 359 -8.98 -4.14 5.08
CA ASN A 359 -9.37 -4.29 6.48
C ASN A 359 -10.07 -3.02 6.96
N ASN A 360 -11.37 -3.09 7.21
CA ASN A 360 -12.21 -1.92 7.51
C ASN A 360 -11.71 -1.15 8.74
N ILE A 361 -11.26 -1.85 9.79
CA ILE A 361 -10.74 -1.19 10.99
C ILE A 361 -9.51 -0.34 10.66
N LEU A 362 -8.62 -0.87 9.81
CA LEU A 362 -7.42 -0.15 9.39
C LEU A 362 -7.75 0.99 8.43
N ILE A 363 -8.73 0.82 7.53
CA ILE A 363 -9.20 1.90 6.65
C ILE A 363 -9.75 3.05 7.50
N GLU A 364 -10.65 2.76 8.44
CA GLU A 364 -11.25 3.77 9.33
C GLU A 364 -10.19 4.45 10.22
N THR A 365 -9.27 3.67 10.80
CA THR A 365 -8.21 4.23 11.67
C THR A 365 -7.25 5.12 10.88
N ASN A 366 -6.89 4.75 9.64
CA ASN A 366 -6.11 5.61 8.77
C ASN A 366 -6.86 6.89 8.39
N ALA A 367 -8.16 6.79 8.08
CA ALA A 367 -8.99 7.94 7.75
C ALA A 367 -9.07 8.95 8.91
N LEU A 368 -9.15 8.49 10.17
CA LEU A 368 -9.08 9.35 11.35
C LEU A 368 -7.76 10.13 11.47
N LEU A 369 -6.67 9.60 10.93
CA LEU A 369 -5.36 10.27 10.88
C LEU A 369 -5.13 11.04 9.56
N GLY A 370 -6.16 11.18 8.73
CA GLY A 370 -6.08 11.86 7.43
C GLY A 370 -5.27 11.09 6.38
N ASN A 371 -5.23 9.77 6.50
CA ASN A 371 -4.52 8.86 5.61
C ASN A 371 -5.51 7.97 4.85
N ASP A 372 -5.13 7.59 3.64
CA ASP A 372 -5.87 6.67 2.79
C ASP A 372 -5.02 5.43 2.50
N ILE A 373 -5.48 4.25 2.89
CA ILE A 373 -4.82 2.98 2.58
C ILE A 373 -5.54 2.19 1.49
N GLU A 374 -6.69 2.65 1.06
CA GLU A 374 -7.50 2.00 0.03
C GLU A 374 -7.03 2.39 -1.38
N TYR A 375 -6.57 3.63 -1.55
CA TYR A 375 -6.13 4.14 -2.85
C TYR A 375 -4.66 4.61 -2.88
N ASP A 376 -4.05 4.92 -1.74
CA ASP A 376 -2.63 5.29 -1.66
C ASP A 376 -1.75 4.06 -1.40
N TRP A 377 -1.04 3.62 -2.43
CA TRP A 377 -0.20 2.43 -2.35
C TRP A 377 0.97 2.56 -1.36
N ILE A 378 1.50 3.77 -1.10
CA ILE A 378 2.59 3.97 -0.12
C ILE A 378 2.07 3.71 1.30
N ASN A 379 0.86 4.20 1.60
CA ASN A 379 0.21 3.93 2.87
C ASN A 379 -0.09 2.43 3.04
N TYR A 380 -0.61 1.81 1.97
CA TYR A 380 -0.90 0.38 1.97
C TYR A 380 0.38 -0.46 2.19
N THR A 381 1.42 -0.25 1.39
CA THR A 381 2.67 -1.01 1.51
C THR A 381 3.38 -0.75 2.84
N THR A 382 3.27 0.46 3.41
CA THR A 382 3.77 0.77 4.76
C THR A 382 3.01 -0.03 5.81
N THR A 383 1.68 -0.08 5.71
CA THR A 383 0.83 -0.88 6.62
C THR A 383 1.20 -2.36 6.57
N ILE A 384 1.43 -2.91 5.37
CA ILE A 384 1.91 -4.29 5.19
C ILE A 384 3.27 -4.53 5.87
N GLY A 385 4.19 -3.56 5.78
CA GLY A 385 5.50 -3.65 6.44
C GLY A 385 5.41 -3.65 7.96
N ILE A 386 4.54 -2.83 8.52
CA ILE A 386 4.28 -2.82 9.97
C ILE A 386 3.59 -4.12 10.40
N ASP A 387 2.61 -4.62 9.64
CA ASP A 387 1.95 -5.90 9.87
C ASP A 387 2.95 -7.06 9.93
N TYR A 388 3.89 -7.07 8.99
CA TYR A 388 4.96 -8.05 8.96
C TYR A 388 5.87 -7.98 10.19
N PHE A 389 6.35 -6.79 10.54
CA PHE A 389 7.20 -6.62 11.72
C PHE A 389 6.45 -6.91 13.02
N TYR A 390 5.20 -6.49 13.10
CA TYR A 390 4.35 -6.81 14.24
C TYR A 390 4.26 -8.31 14.46
N SER A 391 3.90 -9.07 13.43
CA SER A 391 3.83 -10.54 13.49
C SER A 391 5.18 -11.17 13.83
N LEU A 392 6.29 -10.68 13.26
CA LEU A 392 7.63 -11.20 13.52
C LEU A 392 8.06 -11.01 14.99
N ILE A 393 7.67 -9.89 15.61
CA ILE A 393 8.06 -9.55 16.99
C ILE A 393 7.16 -10.21 18.02
N THR A 394 5.84 -10.24 17.78
CA THR A 394 4.84 -10.73 18.74
C THR A 394 4.55 -12.21 18.60
N GLY A 395 4.74 -12.77 17.41
CA GLY A 395 4.29 -14.12 17.04
C GLY A 395 2.80 -14.21 16.70
N ASP A 396 2.08 -13.06 16.70
CA ASP A 396 0.68 -13.03 16.32
C ASP A 396 0.52 -13.22 14.80
N GLU A 397 -0.66 -13.67 14.38
CA GLU A 397 -0.99 -13.81 12.96
C GLU A 397 -1.00 -12.46 12.27
N ARG A 398 -0.57 -12.45 11.01
CA ARG A 398 -0.63 -11.25 10.15
C ARG A 398 -2.08 -10.90 9.82
N THR A 399 -2.35 -9.60 9.76
CA THR A 399 -3.67 -9.09 9.33
C THR A 399 -3.88 -9.28 7.82
N TYR A 400 -2.79 -9.22 7.05
CA TYR A 400 -2.78 -9.36 5.61
C TYR A 400 -2.05 -10.63 5.16
N ASN A 401 -2.61 -11.34 4.17
CA ASN A 401 -2.05 -12.59 3.67
C ASN A 401 -1.02 -12.40 2.53
N ILE A 402 -0.38 -11.24 2.48
CA ILE A 402 0.60 -10.93 1.43
C ILE A 402 1.79 -11.88 1.54
N LYS A 403 2.04 -12.64 0.49
CA LYS A 403 3.14 -13.60 0.43
C LYS A 403 4.49 -12.89 0.34
N ILE A 404 5.52 -13.54 0.89
CA ILE A 404 6.91 -13.07 0.80
C ILE A 404 7.71 -14.13 0.05
N LYS A 405 8.42 -13.72 -0.98
CA LYS A 405 9.35 -14.56 -1.69
C LYS A 405 10.65 -13.79 -1.94
N ASP A 406 11.76 -14.39 -1.60
CA ASP A 406 13.09 -13.77 -1.79
C ASP A 406 13.18 -12.36 -1.18
N ASN A 407 12.62 -12.15 0.00
CA ASN A 407 12.53 -10.86 0.70
C ASN A 407 11.69 -9.77 -0.02
N GLN A 408 10.89 -10.13 -1.03
CA GLN A 408 9.93 -9.24 -1.69
C GLN A 408 8.51 -9.59 -1.28
N MET A 409 7.71 -8.58 -0.92
CA MET A 409 6.25 -8.70 -0.78
C MET A 409 5.63 -8.90 -2.15
N LEU A 410 4.83 -9.96 -2.31
CA LEU A 410 4.14 -10.29 -3.56
C LEU A 410 2.67 -9.95 -3.42
N TYR A 411 2.26 -8.90 -4.10
CA TYR A 411 0.86 -8.47 -4.15
C TYR A 411 0.15 -9.15 -5.31
N ASP A 412 -1.06 -9.63 -5.07
CA ASP A 412 -1.96 -10.03 -6.14
C ASP A 412 -2.34 -8.80 -6.97
N ILE A 413 -2.54 -8.99 -8.26
CA ILE A 413 -2.89 -7.90 -9.18
C ILE A 413 -4.27 -8.19 -9.75
N GLU A 414 -5.18 -7.24 -9.60
CA GLU A 414 -6.50 -7.25 -10.20
C GLU A 414 -6.61 -6.20 -11.30
N LEU A 415 -7.34 -6.54 -12.36
CA LEU A 415 -7.74 -5.56 -13.36
C LEU A 415 -9.08 -4.97 -12.98
N LEU A 416 -9.15 -3.64 -12.94
CA LEU A 416 -10.32 -2.87 -12.56
C LEU A 416 -10.76 -1.96 -13.70
N GLN A 417 -12.05 -1.70 -13.80
CA GLN A 417 -12.66 -0.72 -14.70
C GLN A 417 -13.28 0.42 -13.89
N PRO A 418 -12.98 1.69 -14.20
CA PRO A 418 -13.58 2.83 -13.54
C PRO A 418 -15.03 3.03 -14.03
N ALA A 419 -15.99 2.48 -13.31
CA ALA A 419 -17.42 2.64 -13.57
C ALA A 419 -17.91 4.07 -13.24
N ARG A 420 -19.22 4.28 -13.14
CA ARG A 420 -19.80 5.62 -12.92
C ARG A 420 -19.35 6.24 -11.59
N SER A 421 -19.37 5.47 -10.50
CA SER A 421 -19.11 5.95 -9.14
C SER A 421 -18.09 5.15 -8.35
N GLN A 422 -17.58 4.05 -8.89
CA GLN A 422 -16.64 3.15 -8.21
C GLN A 422 -15.78 2.40 -9.23
N PHE A 423 -14.70 1.81 -8.76
CA PHE A 423 -13.94 0.83 -9.53
C PHE A 423 -14.62 -0.53 -9.39
N VAL A 424 -14.75 -1.25 -10.50
CA VAL A 424 -15.32 -2.60 -10.54
C VAL A 424 -14.34 -3.55 -11.17
N ARG A 425 -14.43 -4.83 -10.87
CA ARG A 425 -13.56 -5.82 -11.48
C ARG A 425 -13.77 -5.85 -13.00
N TYR A 426 -12.67 -5.76 -13.74
CA TYR A 426 -12.69 -5.90 -15.19
C TYR A 426 -12.98 -7.35 -15.57
N ILE A 427 -13.95 -7.54 -16.46
CA ILE A 427 -14.30 -8.85 -17.02
C ILE A 427 -13.94 -8.78 -18.50
N ARG A 428 -12.96 -9.58 -18.90
CA ARG A 428 -12.57 -9.66 -20.30
C ARG A 428 -13.79 -10.02 -21.15
N PRO A 429 -14.10 -9.25 -22.22
CA PRO A 429 -15.15 -9.60 -23.18
C PRO A 429 -14.86 -10.97 -23.77
N THR A 430 -15.86 -11.86 -23.77
CA THR A 430 -15.75 -13.12 -24.54
C THR A 430 -15.93 -12.81 -26.02
N ARG A 431 -15.15 -13.44 -26.89
CA ARG A 431 -15.21 -13.24 -28.36
C ARG A 431 -16.65 -13.26 -28.94
N GLU A 432 -17.55 -14.02 -28.35
CA GLU A 432 -18.98 -14.03 -28.73
C GLU A 432 -19.72 -12.71 -28.47
N ARG A 433 -19.33 -11.96 -27.41
CA ARG A 433 -19.93 -10.63 -27.14
C ARG A 433 -19.41 -9.56 -28.11
N ASP A 434 -18.17 -9.68 -28.54
CA ASP A 434 -17.59 -8.73 -29.51
C ASP A 434 -18.26 -8.82 -30.87
N PHE A 435 -18.66 -10.03 -31.31
CA PHE A 435 -19.45 -10.21 -32.53
C PHE A 435 -20.83 -9.61 -32.39
N MET A 436 -21.55 -9.84 -31.28
CA MET A 436 -22.88 -9.28 -31.05
C MET A 436 -22.88 -7.76 -30.91
N GLN A 437 -21.84 -7.17 -30.32
CA GLN A 437 -21.71 -5.72 -30.22
C GLN A 437 -21.32 -5.05 -31.55
N LYS A 438 -20.56 -5.72 -32.40
CA LYS A 438 -20.31 -5.25 -33.77
C LYS A 438 -21.56 -5.29 -34.64
N GLU A 439 -22.31 -6.39 -34.61
CA GLU A 439 -23.59 -6.49 -35.32
C GLU A 439 -24.60 -5.42 -34.89
N GLN A 440 -24.72 -5.15 -33.56
CA GLN A 440 -25.59 -4.08 -33.06
C GLN A 440 -25.13 -2.67 -33.48
N ARG A 441 -23.83 -2.42 -33.62
CA ARG A 441 -23.33 -1.12 -34.09
C ARG A 441 -23.49 -0.94 -35.61
N GLU A 442 -23.51 -2.04 -36.36
CA GLU A 442 -23.76 -2.01 -37.82
C GLU A 442 -25.27 -1.91 -38.14
N GLU A 443 -26.15 -2.37 -37.24
CA GLU A 443 -27.61 -2.21 -37.38
C GLU A 443 -28.11 -0.81 -36.93
N ASP A 444 -27.36 -0.08 -36.11
CA ASP A 444 -27.71 1.28 -35.64
C ASP A 444 -27.11 2.39 -36.53
N GLN A 445 -26.41 2.06 -37.63
CA GLN A 445 -25.94 3.01 -38.66
C GLN A 445 -26.78 2.90 -39.96
#